data_bd83955d73d34c16dc9e72f24b24348d
#
_entry.id   bd83955d73d34c16dc9e72f24b24348d
#
_cell.length_a   1.000
_cell.length_b   1.000
_cell.length_c   1.000
_cell.angle_alpha   90.00
_cell.angle_beta   90.00
_cell.angle_gamma   90.00
#
_symmetry.space_group_name_H-M   'P 1'
#
loop_
_entity.id
_entity.type
_entity.pdbx_description
1 polymer ?
#
loop_
_entity_poly.entity_id
_entity_poly.type
_entity_poly.pdbx_seq_one_letter_code
_entity_poly.pdbx_strand_id
1 'polypeptide(L)'
;MPRAATQTLNRKEVYTTGEVARICHVAPRTVSKWVDTGQLRGYRIPGSRDRRIPAENLLAFMRAHGIPEGGLDDDVCRVLVVGSALSAEAAEAMNATGRYEVRSAGNGFEAGLLAQQFHPHAIVLDASVSPEEAAAICRKVKDSTMFQAAKVITVDADPTAEKTRWLVEHGLDDCLPAPCTPTRLAQALGR
;
A
#
# COMPACT_ATOMS: atom_id res chain seq x y z
N MET A 1 28.57 20.33 -9.66
CA MET A 1 27.17 20.08 -9.28
C MET A 1 26.81 18.68 -9.73
N PRO A 2 26.82 17.63 -8.84
CA PRO A 2 26.34 16.32 -9.23
C PRO A 2 24.80 16.33 -9.24
N ARG A 3 24.22 15.96 -10.39
CA ARG A 3 22.79 15.69 -10.53
C ARG A 3 22.42 14.53 -9.60
N ALA A 4 21.47 14.77 -8.71
CA ALA A 4 20.82 13.72 -7.95
C ALA A 4 20.29 12.67 -8.92
N ALA A 5 20.83 11.45 -8.83
CA ALA A 5 20.26 10.29 -9.49
C ALA A 5 18.88 10.05 -8.87
N THR A 6 17.84 10.43 -9.61
CA THR A 6 16.47 10.00 -9.33
C THR A 6 16.48 8.48 -9.44
N GLN A 7 16.47 7.79 -8.30
CA GLN A 7 16.22 6.35 -8.27
C GLN A 7 14.85 6.15 -8.91
N THR A 8 14.87 5.68 -10.14
CA THR A 8 13.70 5.22 -10.85
C THR A 8 13.21 3.97 -10.10
N LEU A 9 12.24 4.12 -9.22
CA LEU A 9 11.48 3.01 -8.65
C LEU A 9 11.07 2.12 -9.82
N ASN A 10 11.28 0.82 -9.70
CA ASN A 10 11.00 -0.18 -10.74
C ASN A 10 9.46 -0.28 -10.94
N ARG A 11 8.90 0.74 -11.56
CA ARG A 11 7.49 0.85 -11.85
C ARG A 11 7.19 -0.06 -13.03
N LYS A 12 6.23 -0.95 -12.89
CA LYS A 12 5.78 -1.80 -13.99
C LYS A 12 5.40 -0.92 -15.19
N GLU A 13 6.08 -1.12 -16.30
CA GLU A 13 5.91 -0.28 -17.50
C GLU A 13 4.64 -0.62 -18.28
N VAL A 14 4.16 -1.88 -18.16
CA VAL A 14 3.04 -2.38 -18.97
C VAL A 14 2.17 -3.33 -18.18
N TYR A 15 0.86 -3.11 -18.22
CA TYR A 15 -0.17 -3.90 -17.54
C TYR A 15 -0.96 -4.78 -18.49
N THR A 16 -1.48 -5.91 -17.98
CA THR A 16 -2.45 -6.77 -18.66
C THR A 16 -3.88 -6.27 -18.40
N THR A 17 -4.86 -6.70 -19.19
CA THR A 17 -6.27 -6.38 -18.94
C THR A 17 -6.77 -6.89 -17.59
N GLY A 18 -6.27 -8.02 -17.10
CA GLY A 18 -6.62 -8.56 -15.79
C GLY A 18 -6.11 -7.72 -14.64
N GLU A 19 -4.89 -7.20 -14.75
CA GLU A 19 -4.30 -6.30 -13.74
C GLU A 19 -5.04 -4.96 -13.71
N VAL A 20 -5.28 -4.35 -14.87
CA VAL A 20 -6.08 -3.12 -14.96
C VAL A 20 -7.49 -3.31 -14.40
N ALA A 21 -8.10 -4.46 -14.63
CA ALA A 21 -9.42 -4.79 -14.09
C ALA A 21 -9.44 -4.81 -12.57
N ARG A 22 -8.39 -5.38 -11.93
CA ARG A 22 -8.23 -5.35 -10.48
C ARG A 22 -8.00 -3.92 -9.96
N ILE A 23 -7.10 -3.17 -10.59
CA ILE A 23 -6.77 -1.78 -10.23
C ILE A 23 -8.02 -0.89 -10.28
N CYS A 24 -8.82 -1.01 -11.35
CA CYS A 24 -10.02 -0.19 -11.55
C CYS A 24 -11.29 -0.79 -10.94
N HIS A 25 -11.19 -1.93 -10.23
CA HIS A 25 -12.34 -2.66 -9.64
C HIS A 25 -13.46 -2.96 -10.64
N VAL A 26 -13.10 -3.40 -11.86
CA VAL A 26 -14.05 -3.75 -12.93
C VAL A 26 -13.79 -5.16 -13.47
N ALA A 27 -14.71 -5.70 -14.26
CA ALA A 27 -14.49 -6.98 -14.93
C ALA A 27 -13.44 -6.86 -16.07
N PRO A 28 -12.59 -7.87 -16.33
CA PRO A 28 -11.59 -7.85 -17.41
C PRO A 28 -12.17 -7.54 -18.78
N ARG A 29 -13.41 -7.97 -19.07
CA ARG A 29 -14.14 -7.65 -20.31
C ARG A 29 -14.38 -6.15 -20.49
N THR A 30 -14.57 -5.41 -19.40
CA THR A 30 -14.75 -3.95 -19.42
C THR A 30 -13.47 -3.26 -19.88
N VAL A 31 -12.32 -3.67 -19.33
CA VAL A 31 -11.02 -3.16 -19.76
C VAL A 31 -10.75 -3.50 -21.22
N SER A 32 -11.08 -4.73 -21.65
CA SER A 32 -10.95 -5.11 -23.05
C SER A 32 -11.76 -4.20 -23.96
N LYS A 33 -13.00 -3.85 -23.56
CA LYS A 33 -13.86 -2.92 -24.29
C LYS A 33 -13.24 -1.52 -24.36
N TRP A 34 -12.70 -1.01 -23.24
CA TRP A 34 -12.04 0.31 -23.22
C TRP A 34 -10.85 0.38 -24.19
N VAL A 35 -10.05 -0.69 -24.27
CA VAL A 35 -8.93 -0.77 -25.21
C VAL A 35 -9.44 -0.88 -26.66
N ASP A 36 -10.44 -1.71 -26.92
CA ASP A 36 -10.97 -1.93 -28.27
C ASP A 36 -11.71 -0.69 -28.83
N THR A 37 -12.32 0.12 -27.97
CA THR A 37 -12.99 1.37 -28.34
C THR A 37 -12.06 2.57 -28.34
N GLY A 38 -10.77 2.40 -27.96
CA GLY A 38 -9.78 3.48 -27.91
C GLY A 38 -9.91 4.42 -26.70
N GLN A 39 -10.83 4.15 -25.76
CA GLN A 39 -10.96 4.93 -24.52
C GLN A 39 -9.72 4.81 -23.63
N LEU A 40 -9.15 3.59 -23.55
CA LEU A 40 -7.89 3.32 -22.89
C LEU A 40 -6.86 2.92 -23.94
N ARG A 41 -5.81 3.72 -24.08
CA ARG A 41 -4.75 3.46 -25.05
C ARG A 41 -3.92 2.25 -24.64
N GLY A 42 -3.93 1.23 -25.49
CA GLY A 42 -3.16 0.00 -25.34
C GLY A 42 -2.86 -0.60 -26.70
N TYR A 43 -2.10 -1.69 -26.71
CA TYR A 43 -1.78 -2.43 -27.94
C TYR A 43 -2.02 -3.92 -27.77
N ARG A 44 -2.16 -4.64 -28.88
CA ARG A 44 -2.25 -6.11 -28.91
C ARG A 44 -0.88 -6.68 -29.26
N ILE A 45 -0.55 -7.79 -28.63
CA ILE A 45 0.65 -8.53 -29.00
C ILE A 45 0.35 -9.20 -30.36
N PRO A 46 1.20 -9.00 -31.37
CA PRO A 46 1.06 -9.68 -32.68
C PRO A 46 0.94 -11.19 -32.50
N GLY A 47 -0.07 -11.81 -33.12
CA GLY A 47 -0.33 -13.25 -33.01
C GLY A 47 -1.03 -13.70 -31.73
N SER A 48 -1.36 -12.79 -30.80
CA SER A 48 -2.09 -13.08 -29.57
C SER A 48 -3.37 -12.25 -29.45
N ARG A 49 -4.31 -12.74 -28.60
CA ARG A 49 -5.48 -11.95 -28.18
C ARG A 49 -5.18 -11.03 -27.00
N ASP A 50 -3.97 -11.11 -26.45
CA ASP A 50 -3.57 -10.36 -25.28
C ASP A 50 -3.39 -8.88 -25.59
N ARG A 51 -3.93 -8.06 -24.70
CA ARG A 51 -3.76 -6.61 -24.72
C ARG A 51 -2.74 -6.19 -23.67
N ARG A 52 -1.98 -5.18 -24.00
CA ARG A 52 -0.99 -4.56 -23.11
C ARG A 52 -1.30 -3.07 -23.00
N ILE A 53 -1.27 -2.57 -21.78
CA ILE A 53 -1.60 -1.20 -21.44
C ILE A 53 -0.36 -0.57 -20.81
N PRO A 54 0.29 0.40 -21.49
CA PRO A 54 1.38 1.16 -20.90
C PRO A 54 0.94 1.89 -19.62
N ALA A 55 1.81 1.92 -18.61
CA ALA A 55 1.52 2.55 -17.31
C ALA A 55 1.09 4.02 -17.46
N GLU A 56 1.77 4.77 -18.32
CA GLU A 56 1.44 6.17 -18.61
C GLU A 56 0.03 6.36 -19.15
N ASN A 57 -0.42 5.46 -20.04
CA ASN A 57 -1.76 5.50 -20.62
C ASN A 57 -2.83 5.15 -19.59
N LEU A 58 -2.53 4.19 -18.72
CA LEU A 58 -3.42 3.83 -17.61
C LEU A 58 -3.56 4.99 -16.62
N LEU A 59 -2.45 5.63 -16.23
CA LEU A 59 -2.44 6.81 -15.38
C LEU A 59 -3.28 7.95 -15.96
N ALA A 60 -3.06 8.28 -17.23
CA ALA A 60 -3.80 9.33 -17.92
C ALA A 60 -5.31 9.03 -17.95
N PHE A 61 -5.68 7.76 -18.21
CA PHE A 61 -7.06 7.30 -18.19
C PHE A 61 -7.70 7.42 -16.79
N MET A 62 -6.98 6.97 -15.74
CA MET A 62 -7.49 7.04 -14.36
C MET A 62 -7.73 8.48 -13.92
N ARG A 63 -6.79 9.38 -14.21
CA ARG A 63 -6.95 10.83 -13.94
C ARG A 63 -8.15 11.43 -14.65
N ALA A 64 -8.30 11.13 -15.94
CA ALA A 64 -9.41 11.65 -16.74
C ALA A 64 -10.79 11.18 -16.24
N HIS A 65 -10.87 10.04 -15.57
CA HIS A 65 -12.11 9.43 -15.10
C HIS A 65 -12.28 9.47 -13.58
N GLY A 66 -11.40 10.18 -12.85
CA GLY A 66 -11.46 10.28 -11.38
C GLY A 66 -11.23 8.95 -10.65
N ILE A 67 -10.54 7.98 -11.28
CA ILE A 67 -10.20 6.70 -10.66
C ILE A 67 -8.96 6.89 -9.79
N PRO A 68 -8.97 6.49 -8.50
CA PRO A 68 -7.81 6.63 -7.62
C PRO A 68 -6.57 5.89 -8.16
N GLU A 69 -5.41 6.55 -8.16
CA GLU A 69 -4.15 6.02 -8.70
C GLU A 69 -3.47 5.00 -7.77
N GLY A 70 -3.98 4.80 -6.55
CA GLY A 70 -3.36 3.97 -5.51
C GLY A 70 -3.20 2.48 -5.84
N GLY A 71 -3.84 1.97 -6.89
CA GLY A 71 -3.70 0.57 -7.34
C GLY A 71 -2.62 0.30 -8.40
N LEU A 72 -1.91 1.34 -8.85
CA LEU A 72 -0.90 1.21 -9.92
C LEU A 72 0.47 0.72 -9.44
N ASP A 73 0.71 0.83 -8.14
CA ASP A 73 1.98 0.41 -7.51
C ASP A 73 1.84 -0.98 -6.83
N ASP A 74 1.01 -1.88 -7.37
CA ASP A 74 0.71 -3.20 -6.79
C ASP A 74 1.94 -4.12 -6.62
N ASP A 75 3.08 -3.78 -7.20
CA ASP A 75 4.32 -4.52 -7.01
C ASP A 75 5.10 -4.06 -5.76
N VAL A 76 4.87 -2.83 -5.24
CA VAL A 76 5.54 -2.30 -4.05
C VAL A 76 4.54 -2.02 -2.94
N CYS A 77 4.66 -2.75 -1.83
CA CYS A 77 3.83 -2.52 -0.65
C CYS A 77 4.35 -1.32 0.14
N ARG A 78 3.59 -0.23 0.18
CA ARG A 78 3.93 0.96 0.97
C ARG A 78 3.52 0.77 2.42
N VAL A 79 4.50 0.85 3.30
CA VAL A 79 4.34 0.65 4.74
C VAL A 79 4.73 1.93 5.47
N LEU A 80 3.80 2.50 6.22
CA LEU A 80 4.04 3.63 7.10
C LEU A 80 4.22 3.14 8.54
N VAL A 81 5.39 3.36 9.10
CA VAL A 81 5.72 3.01 10.50
C VAL A 81 5.58 4.24 11.36
N VAL A 82 4.84 4.14 12.46
CA VAL A 82 4.66 5.21 13.43
C VAL A 82 5.41 4.86 14.72
N GLY A 83 6.32 5.73 15.13
CA GLY A 83 7.22 5.48 16.27
C GLY A 83 8.39 4.55 15.90
N SER A 84 8.75 3.66 16.81
CA SER A 84 9.90 2.76 16.71
C SER A 84 9.51 1.28 16.50
N ALA A 85 8.32 1.02 15.96
CA ALA A 85 7.80 -0.34 15.75
C ALA A 85 8.71 -1.24 14.91
N LEU A 86 9.51 -0.64 14.05
CA LEU A 86 10.48 -1.31 13.20
C LEU A 86 11.82 -0.58 13.29
N SER A 87 12.93 -1.32 13.44
CA SER A 87 14.26 -0.69 13.44
C SER A 87 14.62 -0.14 12.05
N ALA A 88 15.54 0.82 12.01
CA ALA A 88 16.01 1.40 10.75
C ALA A 88 16.60 0.34 9.83
N GLU A 89 17.41 -0.59 10.37
CA GLU A 89 18.02 -1.68 9.61
C GLU A 89 16.96 -2.63 9.04
N ALA A 90 15.89 -2.90 9.81
CA ALA A 90 14.79 -3.74 9.35
C ALA A 90 13.99 -3.05 8.22
N ALA A 91 13.77 -1.74 8.32
CA ALA A 91 13.13 -0.95 7.27
C ALA A 91 13.99 -0.92 6.00
N GLU A 92 15.30 -0.70 6.13
CA GLU A 92 16.25 -0.75 5.00
C GLU A 92 16.29 -2.13 4.36
N ALA A 93 16.32 -3.21 5.15
CA ALA A 93 16.27 -4.57 4.64
C ALA A 93 15.00 -4.86 3.84
N MET A 94 13.84 -4.35 4.28
CA MET A 94 12.59 -4.48 3.52
C MET A 94 12.64 -3.67 2.23
N ASN A 95 13.11 -2.42 2.28
CA ASN A 95 13.27 -1.57 1.09
C ASN A 95 14.21 -2.18 0.06
N ALA A 96 15.31 -2.80 0.50
CA ALA A 96 16.30 -3.46 -0.37
C ALA A 96 15.70 -4.62 -1.19
N THR A 97 14.58 -5.20 -0.75
CA THR A 97 13.89 -6.26 -1.53
C THR A 97 13.20 -5.75 -2.79
N GLY A 98 12.98 -4.44 -2.91
CA GLY A 98 12.18 -3.82 -3.98
C GLY A 98 10.68 -4.14 -3.92
N ARG A 99 10.24 -4.96 -2.95
CA ARG A 99 8.83 -5.34 -2.75
C ARG A 99 8.10 -4.42 -1.76
N TYR A 100 8.85 -3.68 -0.97
CA TYR A 100 8.33 -2.77 0.05
C TYR A 100 8.94 -1.39 -0.11
N GLU A 101 8.16 -0.37 0.18
CA GLU A 101 8.63 0.99 0.44
C GLU A 101 8.19 1.33 1.87
N VAL A 102 9.15 1.34 2.80
CA VAL A 102 8.91 1.62 4.22
C VAL A 102 9.32 3.05 4.50
N ARG A 103 8.40 3.82 5.08
CA ARG A 103 8.67 5.17 5.61
C ARG A 103 8.28 5.22 7.07
N SER A 104 9.03 5.99 7.86
CA SER A 104 8.79 6.15 9.28
C SER A 104 8.37 7.58 9.60
N ALA A 105 7.48 7.71 10.58
CA ALA A 105 7.05 8.96 11.17
C ALA A 105 7.25 8.86 12.69
N GLY A 106 7.78 9.91 13.30
CA GLY A 106 8.10 9.92 14.74
C GLY A 106 6.85 10.01 15.64
N ASN A 107 5.73 10.48 15.11
CA ASN A 107 4.48 10.64 15.84
C ASN A 107 3.26 10.63 14.92
N GLY A 108 2.05 10.61 15.50
CA GLY A 108 0.80 10.51 14.75
C GLY A 108 0.51 11.72 13.85
N PHE A 109 0.98 12.93 14.20
CA PHE A 109 0.78 14.11 13.37
C PHE A 109 1.61 14.01 12.07
N GLU A 110 2.89 13.69 12.21
CA GLU A 110 3.78 13.46 11.07
C GLU A 110 3.28 12.32 10.20
N ALA A 111 2.83 11.23 10.83
CA ALA A 111 2.24 10.09 10.13
C ALA A 111 1.02 10.49 9.31
N GLY A 112 0.15 11.35 9.83
CA GLY A 112 -1.03 11.86 9.12
C GLY A 112 -0.66 12.68 7.88
N LEU A 113 0.32 13.56 7.99
CA LEU A 113 0.83 14.35 6.85
C LEU A 113 1.49 13.44 5.79
N LEU A 114 2.31 12.50 6.24
CA LEU A 114 3.01 11.58 5.36
C LEU A 114 2.03 10.64 4.65
N ALA A 115 1.01 10.15 5.35
CA ALA A 115 0.01 9.25 4.79
C ALA A 115 -0.72 9.85 3.58
N GLN A 116 -1.02 11.16 3.60
CA GLN A 116 -1.71 11.84 2.50
C GLN A 116 -0.92 11.84 1.18
N GLN A 117 0.41 11.89 1.28
CA GLN A 117 1.28 11.89 0.10
C GLN A 117 1.72 10.48 -0.29
N PHE A 118 1.93 9.65 0.71
CA PHE A 118 2.50 8.32 0.56
C PHE A 118 1.47 7.26 0.18
N HIS A 119 0.19 7.43 0.56
CA HIS A 119 -0.90 6.47 0.33
C HIS A 119 -0.51 5.06 0.78
N PRO A 120 -0.26 4.83 2.09
CA PRO A 120 0.22 3.56 2.59
C PRO A 120 -0.79 2.43 2.39
N HIS A 121 -0.31 1.24 2.07
CA HIS A 121 -1.08 0.00 2.06
C HIS A 121 -1.17 -0.63 3.46
N ALA A 122 -0.24 -0.27 4.34
CA ALA A 122 -0.25 -0.65 5.74
C ALA A 122 0.31 0.46 6.63
N ILE A 123 -0.25 0.56 7.83
CA ILE A 123 0.19 1.46 8.91
C ILE A 123 0.57 0.57 10.09
N VAL A 124 1.83 0.69 10.54
CA VAL A 124 2.37 -0.08 11.66
C VAL A 124 2.55 0.85 12.84
N LEU A 125 1.86 0.58 13.94
CA LEU A 125 1.89 1.38 15.16
C LEU A 125 2.81 0.72 16.19
N ASP A 126 3.60 1.51 16.85
CA ASP A 126 4.52 1.10 17.90
C ASP A 126 3.79 0.92 19.24
N ALA A 127 4.40 0.16 20.15
CA ALA A 127 3.88 -0.10 21.50
C ALA A 127 3.75 1.15 22.39
N SER A 128 4.34 2.29 21.99
CA SER A 128 4.16 3.56 22.68
C SER A 128 2.78 4.20 22.44
N VAL A 129 2.08 3.75 21.39
CA VAL A 129 0.71 4.17 21.09
C VAL A 129 -0.24 3.44 22.05
N SER A 130 -1.01 4.18 22.84
CA SER A 130 -1.97 3.54 23.77
C SER A 130 -3.04 2.75 23.00
N PRO A 131 -3.66 1.72 23.63
CA PRO A 131 -4.74 0.96 22.99
C PRO A 131 -5.89 1.84 22.52
N GLU A 132 -6.26 2.85 23.30
CA GLU A 132 -7.34 3.79 22.98
C GLU A 132 -6.99 4.67 21.78
N GLU A 133 -5.74 5.11 21.69
CA GLU A 133 -5.23 5.89 20.55
C GLU A 133 -5.15 5.01 19.30
N ALA A 134 -4.64 3.78 19.42
CA ALA A 134 -4.62 2.81 18.33
C ALA A 134 -6.03 2.53 17.79
N ALA A 135 -7.03 2.32 18.67
CA ALA A 135 -8.42 2.14 18.28
C ALA A 135 -9.00 3.39 17.60
N ALA A 136 -8.63 4.60 18.06
CA ALA A 136 -9.06 5.84 17.42
C ALA A 136 -8.44 6.00 16.02
N ILE A 137 -7.17 5.63 15.84
CA ILE A 137 -6.49 5.61 14.54
C ILE A 137 -7.17 4.59 13.63
N CYS A 138 -7.40 3.35 14.09
CA CYS A 138 -8.08 2.32 13.31
C CYS A 138 -9.43 2.80 12.77
N ARG A 139 -10.29 3.36 13.62
CA ARG A 139 -11.58 3.90 13.20
C ARG A 139 -11.41 4.98 12.12
N LYS A 140 -10.54 5.96 12.34
CA LYS A 140 -10.30 7.03 11.36
C LYS A 140 -9.78 6.52 10.03
N VAL A 141 -8.91 5.51 10.04
CA VAL A 141 -8.39 4.86 8.82
C VAL A 141 -9.52 4.14 8.10
N LYS A 142 -10.33 3.34 8.80
CA LYS A 142 -11.43 2.57 8.20
C LYS A 142 -12.60 3.45 7.71
N ASP A 143 -12.84 4.58 8.35
CA ASP A 143 -13.84 5.57 7.93
C ASP A 143 -13.38 6.45 6.76
N SER A 144 -12.08 6.47 6.48
CA SER A 144 -11.50 7.27 5.40
C SER A 144 -11.68 6.59 4.05
N THR A 145 -12.30 7.26 3.09
CA THR A 145 -12.40 6.76 1.71
C THR A 145 -11.04 6.57 1.03
N MET A 146 -10.01 7.26 1.53
CA MET A 146 -8.64 7.18 0.99
C MET A 146 -7.85 6.00 1.57
N PHE A 147 -8.07 5.67 2.86
CA PHE A 147 -7.24 4.71 3.60
C PHE A 147 -7.99 3.47 4.08
N GLN A 148 -9.30 3.33 3.84
CA GLN A 148 -10.12 2.22 4.33
C GLN A 148 -9.57 0.83 3.97
N ALA A 149 -8.85 0.71 2.86
CA ALA A 149 -8.21 -0.52 2.42
C ALA A 149 -6.83 -0.76 3.06
N ALA A 150 -6.26 0.24 3.76
CA ALA A 150 -4.98 0.09 4.42
C ALA A 150 -5.12 -0.84 5.64
N LYS A 151 -4.16 -1.75 5.81
CA LYS A 151 -4.04 -2.58 7.02
C LYS A 151 -3.49 -1.72 8.16
N VAL A 152 -4.06 -1.86 9.34
CA VAL A 152 -3.53 -1.27 10.57
C VAL A 152 -3.00 -2.40 11.46
N ILE A 153 -1.72 -2.37 11.77
CA ILE A 153 -1.01 -3.39 12.53
C ILE A 153 -0.37 -2.72 13.76
N THR A 154 -0.47 -3.32 14.94
CA THR A 154 0.29 -2.88 16.12
C THR A 154 1.48 -3.80 16.36
N VAL A 155 2.57 -3.25 16.89
CA VAL A 155 3.71 -4.00 17.41
C VAL A 155 3.74 -3.80 18.92
N ASP A 156 3.55 -4.87 19.69
CA ASP A 156 3.44 -4.83 21.13
C ASP A 156 4.49 -5.72 21.81
N ALA A 157 5.05 -5.27 22.91
CA ALA A 157 6.02 -6.05 23.69
C ALA A 157 5.36 -7.20 24.44
N ASP A 158 4.09 -7.04 24.84
CA ASP A 158 3.30 -8.05 25.57
C ASP A 158 1.86 -8.07 25.04
N PRO A 159 1.63 -8.69 23.87
CA PRO A 159 0.31 -8.76 23.27
C PRO A 159 -0.57 -9.76 24.03
N THR A 160 -1.40 -9.28 24.95
CA THR A 160 -2.39 -10.13 25.60
C THR A 160 -3.56 -10.44 24.66
N ALA A 161 -4.15 -11.64 24.83
CA ALA A 161 -5.30 -12.04 24.00
C ALA A 161 -6.51 -11.09 24.17
N GLU A 162 -6.71 -10.55 25.36
CA GLU A 162 -7.79 -9.60 25.67
C GLU A 162 -7.58 -8.26 24.95
N LYS A 163 -6.38 -7.68 25.06
CA LYS A 163 -5.99 -6.44 24.38
C LYS A 163 -6.10 -6.59 22.85
N THR A 164 -5.58 -7.70 22.33
CA THR A 164 -5.63 -7.96 20.89
C THR A 164 -7.07 -8.09 20.40
N ARG A 165 -7.92 -8.84 21.12
CA ARG A 165 -9.35 -8.99 20.78
C ARG A 165 -10.05 -7.63 20.78
N TRP A 166 -9.84 -6.83 21.80
CA TRP A 166 -10.43 -5.50 21.92
C TRP A 166 -10.01 -4.59 20.75
N LEU A 167 -8.72 -4.59 20.36
CA LEU A 167 -8.22 -3.81 19.23
C LEU A 167 -8.82 -4.27 17.89
N VAL A 168 -8.93 -5.60 17.69
CA VAL A 168 -9.55 -6.16 16.47
C VAL A 168 -11.02 -5.74 16.34
N GLU A 169 -11.77 -5.72 17.44
CA GLU A 169 -13.17 -5.22 17.47
C GLU A 169 -13.26 -3.72 17.06
N HIS A 170 -12.13 -2.98 17.23
CA HIS A 170 -12.02 -1.57 16.84
C HIS A 170 -11.35 -1.34 15.47
N GLY A 171 -11.16 -2.43 14.68
CA GLY A 171 -10.69 -2.34 13.30
C GLY A 171 -9.19 -2.57 13.09
N LEU A 172 -8.47 -3.07 14.12
CA LEU A 172 -7.10 -3.54 13.93
C LEU A 172 -7.08 -4.80 13.06
N ASP A 173 -6.14 -4.87 12.13
CA ASP A 173 -6.02 -6.03 11.24
C ASP A 173 -5.09 -7.11 11.82
N ASP A 174 -4.05 -6.72 12.59
CA ASP A 174 -3.13 -7.68 13.22
C ASP A 174 -2.35 -7.04 14.40
N CYS A 175 -1.82 -7.88 15.30
CA CYS A 175 -0.96 -7.49 16.42
C CYS A 175 0.29 -8.37 16.45
N LEU A 176 1.45 -7.77 16.25
CA LEU A 176 2.73 -8.48 16.19
C LEU A 176 3.52 -8.31 17.47
N PRO A 177 4.21 -9.36 17.95
CA PRO A 177 5.10 -9.23 19.11
C PRO A 177 6.36 -8.42 18.75
N ALA A 178 6.80 -7.56 19.68
CA ALA A 178 8.09 -6.90 19.59
C ALA A 178 9.24 -7.86 19.99
N PRO A 179 10.43 -7.76 19.39
CA PRO A 179 10.75 -6.89 18.24
C PRO A 179 10.11 -7.40 16.94
N CYS A 180 9.58 -6.49 16.13
CA CYS A 180 9.03 -6.83 14.84
C CYS A 180 10.15 -7.09 13.82
N THR A 181 10.18 -8.27 13.25
CA THR A 181 11.13 -8.63 12.19
C THR A 181 10.53 -8.42 10.80
N PRO A 182 11.38 -8.14 9.76
CA PRO A 182 10.91 -8.02 8.38
C PRO A 182 10.06 -9.20 7.92
N THR A 183 10.44 -10.42 8.29
CA THR A 183 9.72 -11.65 7.92
C THR A 183 8.32 -11.71 8.53
N ARG A 184 8.18 -11.37 9.81
CA ARG A 184 6.87 -11.34 10.48
C ARG A 184 5.96 -10.28 9.89
N LEU A 185 6.51 -9.08 9.65
CA LEU A 185 5.73 -8.01 9.02
C LEU A 185 5.30 -8.39 7.60
N ALA A 186 6.17 -8.99 6.80
CA ALA A 186 5.84 -9.47 5.47
C ALA A 186 4.71 -10.52 5.49
N GLN A 187 4.73 -11.45 6.47
CA GLN A 187 3.66 -12.44 6.65
C GLN A 187 2.31 -11.78 7.01
N ALA A 188 2.31 -10.83 7.94
CA ALA A 188 1.10 -10.08 8.31
C ALA A 188 0.54 -9.26 7.14
N LEU A 189 1.40 -8.75 6.28
CA LEU A 189 1.01 -8.04 5.07
C LEU A 189 0.43 -8.98 4.00
N GLY A 190 0.65 -10.30 4.11
CA GLY A 190 0.13 -11.31 3.17
C GLY A 190 0.84 -11.33 1.82
N ARG A 191 2.14 -11.00 1.83
CA ARG A 191 2.97 -10.94 0.61
C ARG A 191 4.30 -11.68 0.75
#